data_df3bc3b1c9cac3963e65492a567adb05
#
_entry.id   df3bc3b1c9cac3963e65492a567adb05
#
_cell.length_a   1.000
_cell.length_b   1.000
_cell.length_c   1.000
_cell.angle_alpha   90.00
_cell.angle_beta   90.00
_cell.angle_gamma   90.00
#
_symmetry.space_group_name_H-M   'P 1'
#
loop_
_entity.id
_entity.type
_entity.pdbx_description
1 polymer ?
#
loop_
_entity_poly.entity_id
_entity_poly.type
_entity_poly.pdbx_seq_one_letter_code
_entity_poly.pdbx_strand_id
1 'polypeptide(L)'
;MGEATERYAVVTGANKGIGLEIVRQLASAGIKVLLTARNEKKGLQALETLKDSGLSHLVLFHQVDVADATNVASLADFVKSKFGKLDILINNAGIGGVVIDDTDLITTAIMNRGAIPEDNGTKGITHTYELAEECLQINYYGAKKTTESLMPLLQLSDSPRIVNVSSTLGQLESLPKESWARGVFNDVDNLTEEIVDEILNKFLRDFREGSLESKGWPKYLSAYIVSKAAMNAYTRILSKKYPSFCINSVCPGYVKTDMTANTGFLTVEEGAASPVRLALLPIGSPSGFFYYRSDVASF
;
A
#
# COMPACT_ATOMS: atom_id res chain seq x y z
N MET A 1 -22.14 30.92 3.94
CA MET A 1 -20.94 30.05 3.91
C MET A 1 -21.42 28.71 4.45
N GLY A 2 -21.57 27.69 3.61
CA GLY A 2 -21.95 26.36 4.09
C GLY A 2 -20.87 25.85 5.03
N GLU A 3 -21.26 25.24 6.14
CA GLU A 3 -20.32 24.52 7.01
C GLU A 3 -19.55 23.51 6.16
N ALA A 4 -18.23 23.58 6.23
CA ALA A 4 -17.39 22.60 5.53
C ALA A 4 -17.74 21.21 6.11
N THR A 5 -18.33 20.34 5.29
CA THR A 5 -18.68 18.98 5.71
C THR A 5 -17.44 18.27 6.23
N GLU A 6 -17.52 17.75 7.46
CA GLU A 6 -16.44 16.96 8.07
C GLU A 6 -16.07 15.78 7.16
N ARG A 7 -14.78 15.59 6.98
CA ARG A 7 -14.21 14.46 6.19
C ARG A 7 -13.51 13.48 7.11
N TYR A 8 -13.64 12.21 6.79
CA TYR A 8 -13.12 11.10 7.57
C TYR A 8 -12.16 10.25 6.75
N ALA A 9 -11.01 9.93 7.34
CA ALA A 9 -9.99 9.10 6.71
C ALA A 9 -9.64 7.87 7.55
N VAL A 10 -9.32 6.76 6.89
CA VAL A 10 -8.68 5.58 7.47
C VAL A 10 -7.30 5.42 6.85
N VAL A 11 -6.26 5.22 7.68
CA VAL A 11 -4.89 4.94 7.23
C VAL A 11 -4.42 3.64 7.84
N THR A 12 -4.10 2.64 7.01
CA THR A 12 -3.63 1.34 7.49
C THR A 12 -2.12 1.33 7.75
N GLY A 13 -1.67 0.57 8.78
CA GLY A 13 -0.26 0.46 9.12
C GLY A 13 0.38 1.79 9.53
N ALA A 14 -0.33 2.61 10.32
CA ALA A 14 -0.01 4.01 10.54
C ALA A 14 0.68 4.31 11.90
N ASN A 15 1.25 3.30 12.57
CA ASN A 15 1.91 3.50 13.86
C ASN A 15 3.34 4.04 13.78
N LYS A 16 3.91 4.20 12.58
CA LYS A 16 5.26 4.70 12.33
C LYS A 16 5.49 5.09 10.88
N GLY A 17 6.63 5.70 10.58
CA GLY A 17 7.10 5.97 9.22
C GLY A 17 6.09 6.77 8.39
N ILE A 18 5.99 6.43 7.10
CA ILE A 18 5.12 7.12 6.14
C ILE A 18 3.66 7.14 6.62
N GLY A 19 3.15 6.03 7.16
CA GLY A 19 1.75 5.94 7.60
C GLY A 19 1.40 6.91 8.73
N LEU A 20 2.26 7.04 9.74
CA LEU A 20 2.06 8.00 10.83
C LEU A 20 2.12 9.44 10.32
N GLU A 21 3.04 9.71 9.42
CA GLU A 21 3.18 11.05 8.83
C GLU A 21 2.00 11.40 7.92
N ILE A 22 1.42 10.44 7.18
CA ILE A 22 0.17 10.62 6.44
C ILE A 22 -0.96 11.03 7.39
N VAL A 23 -1.09 10.36 8.54
CA VAL A 23 -2.09 10.72 9.56
C VAL A 23 -1.88 12.14 10.04
N ARG A 24 -0.63 12.54 10.35
CA ARG A 24 -0.29 13.89 10.80
C ARG A 24 -0.66 14.95 9.74
N GLN A 25 -0.29 14.74 8.48
CA GLN A 25 -0.56 15.70 7.41
C GLN A 25 -2.06 15.81 7.09
N LEU A 26 -2.82 14.69 7.08
CA LEU A 26 -4.26 14.73 6.91
C LEU A 26 -4.96 15.44 8.07
N ALA A 27 -4.58 15.16 9.32
CA ALA A 27 -5.12 15.84 10.49
C ALA A 27 -4.78 17.34 10.48
N SER A 28 -3.58 17.72 10.06
CA SER A 28 -3.19 19.13 9.87
C SER A 28 -4.02 19.84 8.79
N ALA A 29 -4.56 19.10 7.82
CA ALA A 29 -5.51 19.60 6.82
C ALA A 29 -6.97 19.60 7.31
N GLY A 30 -7.24 19.34 8.60
CA GLY A 30 -8.57 19.35 9.20
C GLY A 30 -9.40 18.09 8.98
N ILE A 31 -8.79 16.99 8.51
CA ILE A 31 -9.45 15.69 8.32
C ILE A 31 -9.46 14.92 9.64
N LYS A 32 -10.59 14.33 10.02
CA LYS A 32 -10.63 13.35 11.12
C LYS A 32 -10.09 12.02 10.65
N VAL A 33 -9.03 11.53 11.29
CA VAL A 33 -8.27 10.36 10.83
C VAL A 33 -8.36 9.22 11.83
N LEU A 34 -8.67 8.03 11.35
CA LEU A 34 -8.53 6.79 12.09
C LEU A 34 -7.15 6.17 11.75
N LEU A 35 -6.23 6.29 12.70
CA LEU A 35 -4.94 5.62 12.70
C LEU A 35 -5.16 4.15 13.02
N THR A 36 -4.65 3.24 12.19
CA THR A 36 -4.73 1.81 12.49
C THR A 36 -3.37 1.13 12.49
N ALA A 37 -3.21 0.13 13.34
CA ALA A 37 -2.01 -0.70 13.46
C ALA A 37 -2.34 -2.06 14.06
N ARG A 38 -1.58 -3.10 13.69
CA ARG A 38 -1.77 -4.46 14.24
C ARG A 38 -1.39 -4.59 15.71
N ASN A 39 -0.46 -3.76 16.18
CA ASN A 39 -0.01 -3.76 17.58
C ASN A 39 -0.61 -2.56 18.31
N GLU A 40 -1.49 -2.83 19.28
CA GLU A 40 -2.22 -1.82 20.04
C GLU A 40 -1.28 -0.88 20.77
N LYS A 41 -0.28 -1.40 21.49
CA LYS A 41 0.68 -0.58 22.24
C LYS A 41 1.42 0.42 21.35
N LYS A 42 1.90 -0.04 20.18
CA LYS A 42 2.57 0.84 19.20
C LYS A 42 1.61 1.86 18.59
N GLY A 43 0.34 1.49 18.37
CA GLY A 43 -0.69 2.40 17.87
C GLY A 43 -1.03 3.50 18.88
N LEU A 44 -1.18 3.16 20.14
CA LEU A 44 -1.41 4.14 21.22
C LEU A 44 -0.20 5.05 21.44
N GLN A 45 1.02 4.54 21.33
CA GLN A 45 2.24 5.35 21.37
C GLN A 45 2.28 6.36 20.21
N ALA A 46 1.92 5.94 19.01
CA ALA A 46 1.83 6.81 17.85
C ALA A 46 0.78 7.93 18.04
N LEU A 47 -0.37 7.59 18.60
CA LEU A 47 -1.40 8.57 18.93
C LEU A 47 -0.89 9.63 19.94
N GLU A 48 -0.10 9.19 20.93
CA GLU A 48 0.51 10.12 21.91
C GLU A 48 1.45 11.13 21.24
N THR A 49 2.28 10.72 20.28
CA THR A 49 3.17 11.65 19.57
C THR A 49 2.43 12.75 18.81
N LEU A 50 1.17 12.51 18.43
CA LEU A 50 0.33 13.49 17.74
C LEU A 50 -0.33 14.50 18.70
N LYS A 51 -0.35 14.23 20.01
CA LYS A 51 -0.85 15.17 21.03
C LYS A 51 0.04 16.39 21.14
N ASP A 52 1.34 16.21 21.08
CA ASP A 52 2.32 17.30 21.16
C ASP A 52 2.17 18.28 19.98
N SER A 53 1.62 17.80 18.86
CA SER A 53 1.31 18.61 17.68
C SER A 53 -0.09 19.28 17.72
N GLY A 54 -0.85 19.13 18.82
CA GLY A 54 -2.20 19.68 18.96
C GLY A 54 -3.28 18.98 18.11
N LEU A 55 -2.96 17.83 17.50
CA LEU A 55 -3.83 17.13 16.55
C LEU A 55 -4.67 16.00 17.16
N SER A 56 -4.53 15.75 18.46
CA SER A 56 -5.19 14.62 19.15
C SER A 56 -6.72 14.63 19.04
N HIS A 57 -7.34 15.79 18.89
CA HIS A 57 -8.79 15.92 18.75
C HIS A 57 -9.29 15.48 17.35
N LEU A 58 -8.40 15.34 16.37
CA LEU A 58 -8.69 14.90 15.01
C LEU A 58 -8.29 13.44 14.74
N VAL A 59 -7.59 12.79 15.66
CA VAL A 59 -7.08 11.43 15.43
C VAL A 59 -7.65 10.45 16.45
N LEU A 60 -8.20 9.35 15.96
CA LEU A 60 -8.60 8.18 16.74
C LEU A 60 -7.68 7.01 16.40
N PHE A 61 -7.59 6.04 17.29
CA PHE A 61 -6.89 4.78 17.05
C PHE A 61 -7.85 3.59 17.08
N HIS A 62 -7.64 2.64 16.17
CA HIS A 62 -8.28 1.32 16.19
C HIS A 62 -7.25 0.25 15.82
N GLN A 63 -7.21 -0.83 16.62
CA GLN A 63 -6.31 -1.95 16.32
C GLN A 63 -6.84 -2.74 15.12
N VAL A 64 -5.97 -2.93 14.11
CA VAL A 64 -6.30 -3.73 12.91
C VAL A 64 -5.07 -4.47 12.42
N ASP A 65 -5.18 -5.78 12.28
CA ASP A 65 -4.34 -6.56 11.38
C ASP A 65 -5.10 -6.71 10.05
N VAL A 66 -4.56 -6.13 8.98
CA VAL A 66 -5.20 -6.16 7.65
C VAL A 66 -5.24 -7.57 7.04
N ALA A 67 -4.41 -8.49 7.50
CA ALA A 67 -4.44 -9.89 7.09
C ALA A 67 -5.61 -10.67 7.71
N ASP A 68 -6.14 -10.23 8.86
CA ASP A 68 -7.23 -10.86 9.59
C ASP A 68 -8.59 -10.27 9.19
N ALA A 69 -9.45 -11.10 8.57
CA ALA A 69 -10.78 -10.69 8.12
C ALA A 69 -11.69 -10.23 9.27
N THR A 70 -11.55 -10.80 10.48
CA THR A 70 -12.33 -10.41 11.66
C THR A 70 -11.94 -9.01 12.13
N ASN A 71 -10.63 -8.70 12.14
CA ASN A 71 -10.13 -7.37 12.46
C ASN A 71 -10.62 -6.32 11.45
N VAL A 72 -10.61 -6.68 10.15
CA VAL A 72 -11.09 -5.79 9.08
C VAL A 72 -12.60 -5.55 9.18
N ALA A 73 -13.39 -6.56 9.51
CA ALA A 73 -14.83 -6.39 9.76
C ALA A 73 -15.08 -5.48 10.97
N SER A 74 -14.35 -5.66 12.07
CA SER A 74 -14.40 -4.80 13.26
C SER A 74 -14.05 -3.34 12.93
N LEU A 75 -13.10 -3.11 12.02
CA LEU A 75 -12.78 -1.77 11.53
C LEU A 75 -13.98 -1.13 10.84
N ALA A 76 -14.67 -1.86 9.96
CA ALA A 76 -15.83 -1.32 9.25
C ALA A 76 -16.97 -0.95 10.22
N ASP A 77 -17.25 -1.79 11.21
CA ASP A 77 -18.24 -1.52 12.25
C ASP A 77 -17.85 -0.29 13.10
N PHE A 78 -16.57 -0.16 13.43
CA PHE A 78 -16.05 1.00 14.16
C PHE A 78 -16.24 2.29 13.36
N VAL A 79 -15.83 2.31 12.09
CA VAL A 79 -15.98 3.48 11.20
C VAL A 79 -17.46 3.84 11.04
N LYS A 80 -18.33 2.84 10.84
CA LYS A 80 -19.78 3.04 10.75
C LYS A 80 -20.34 3.68 12.00
N SER A 81 -19.96 3.17 13.18
CA SER A 81 -20.49 3.66 14.46
C SER A 81 -19.98 5.05 14.84
N LYS A 82 -18.74 5.39 14.48
CA LYS A 82 -18.08 6.65 14.86
C LYS A 82 -18.27 7.78 13.86
N PHE A 83 -18.29 7.44 12.56
CA PHE A 83 -18.30 8.44 11.50
C PHE A 83 -19.54 8.36 10.60
N GLY A 84 -20.20 7.20 10.51
CA GLY A 84 -21.36 6.98 9.65
C GLY A 84 -21.03 6.86 8.16
N LYS A 85 -19.90 7.43 7.71
CA LYS A 85 -19.37 7.37 6.33
C LYS A 85 -17.84 7.34 6.35
N LEU A 86 -17.24 7.13 5.19
CA LEU A 86 -15.80 7.27 4.98
C LEU A 86 -15.53 8.06 3.71
N ASP A 87 -14.64 9.06 3.77
CA ASP A 87 -14.28 9.87 2.59
C ASP A 87 -12.95 9.45 1.97
N ILE A 88 -11.99 8.96 2.79
CA ILE A 88 -10.63 8.65 2.36
C ILE A 88 -10.20 7.32 2.97
N LEU A 89 -9.75 6.39 2.12
CA LEU A 89 -9.02 5.19 2.52
C LEU A 89 -7.60 5.26 1.98
N ILE A 90 -6.60 5.11 2.87
CA ILE A 90 -5.21 4.96 2.47
C ILE A 90 -4.73 3.58 2.89
N ASN A 91 -4.56 2.69 1.92
CA ASN A 91 -3.93 1.39 2.08
C ASN A 91 -2.42 1.56 2.10
N ASN A 92 -1.85 1.79 3.30
CA ASN A 92 -0.43 2.01 3.49
C ASN A 92 0.27 0.80 4.14
N ALA A 93 -0.44 -0.08 4.86
CA ALA A 93 0.15 -1.27 5.46
C ALA A 93 0.91 -2.10 4.41
N GLY A 94 2.15 -2.47 4.72
CA GLY A 94 2.98 -3.28 3.82
C GLY A 94 4.28 -3.74 4.47
N ILE A 95 4.84 -4.82 3.93
CA ILE A 95 6.13 -5.42 4.34
C ILE A 95 6.96 -5.81 3.11
N GLY A 96 8.27 -6.01 3.32
CA GLY A 96 9.21 -6.34 2.24
C GLY A 96 9.17 -7.79 1.75
N GLY A 97 8.63 -8.73 2.53
CA GLY A 97 8.56 -10.16 2.17
C GLY A 97 9.89 -10.88 2.11
N VAL A 98 10.93 -10.27 2.67
CA VAL A 98 12.28 -10.83 2.78
C VAL A 98 12.93 -10.32 4.06
N VAL A 99 13.95 -11.01 4.55
CA VAL A 99 14.91 -10.49 5.53
C VAL A 99 16.19 -10.17 4.81
N ILE A 100 16.69 -8.95 4.98
CA ILE A 100 17.95 -8.49 4.38
C ILE A 100 18.85 -8.05 5.52
N ASP A 101 19.98 -8.75 5.69
CA ASP A 101 20.94 -8.46 6.76
C ASP A 101 21.96 -7.38 6.36
N ASP A 102 22.12 -7.16 5.05
CA ASP A 102 23.05 -6.17 4.48
C ASP A 102 22.28 -4.97 3.90
N THR A 103 22.47 -3.81 4.49
CA THR A 103 21.79 -2.55 4.11
C THR A 103 22.15 -2.06 2.71
N ASP A 104 23.37 -2.35 2.23
CA ASP A 104 23.81 -1.96 0.88
C ASP A 104 23.07 -2.76 -0.19
N LEU A 105 22.70 -4.02 0.10
CA LEU A 105 21.86 -4.82 -0.77
C LEU A 105 20.43 -4.27 -0.90
N ILE A 106 19.87 -3.68 0.17
CA ILE A 106 18.54 -3.03 0.12
C ILE A 106 18.58 -1.89 -0.89
N THR A 107 19.57 -1.00 -0.73
CA THR A 107 19.74 0.14 -1.63
C THR A 107 19.93 -0.31 -3.07
N THR A 108 20.81 -1.29 -3.29
CA THR A 108 21.11 -1.85 -4.62
C THR A 108 19.86 -2.46 -5.25
N ALA A 109 19.11 -3.28 -4.51
CA ALA A 109 17.88 -3.91 -5.01
C ALA A 109 16.84 -2.89 -5.43
N ILE A 110 16.67 -1.83 -4.65
CA ILE A 110 15.67 -0.79 -4.95
C ILE A 110 16.10 0.05 -6.16
N MET A 111 17.37 0.47 -6.23
CA MET A 111 17.88 1.29 -7.33
C MET A 111 17.88 0.54 -8.66
N ASN A 112 18.11 -0.77 -8.63
CA ASN A 112 18.15 -1.62 -9.81
C ASN A 112 16.81 -2.34 -10.09
N ARG A 113 15.69 -1.84 -9.58
CA ARG A 113 14.33 -2.41 -9.78
C ARG A 113 14.24 -3.90 -9.44
N GLY A 114 14.83 -4.29 -8.32
CA GLY A 114 14.85 -5.67 -7.84
C GLY A 114 16.00 -6.51 -8.38
N ALA A 115 16.83 -6.01 -9.28
CA ALA A 115 18.04 -6.70 -9.72
C ALA A 115 19.19 -6.47 -8.74
N ILE A 116 19.89 -7.55 -8.37
CA ILE A 116 21.12 -7.52 -7.57
C ILE A 116 22.23 -8.11 -8.45
N PRO A 117 23.39 -7.43 -8.59
CA PRO A 117 24.52 -7.97 -9.35
C PRO A 117 24.94 -9.35 -8.83
N GLU A 118 25.23 -10.28 -9.74
CA GLU A 118 25.58 -11.67 -9.40
C GLU A 118 26.84 -11.78 -8.54
N ASP A 119 27.77 -10.85 -8.70
CA ASP A 119 29.03 -10.81 -7.95
C ASP A 119 28.85 -10.58 -6.44
N ASN A 120 27.72 -9.98 -6.02
CA ASN A 120 27.42 -9.72 -4.61
C ASN A 120 26.77 -10.92 -3.90
N GLY A 121 26.41 -11.97 -4.64
CA GLY A 121 25.81 -13.20 -4.11
C GLY A 121 24.48 -12.99 -3.39
N THR A 122 23.77 -14.06 -3.12
CA THR A 122 22.54 -14.05 -2.29
C THR A 122 22.85 -14.03 -0.79
N LYS A 123 24.12 -13.85 -0.41
CA LYS A 123 24.53 -13.77 1.00
C LYS A 123 23.90 -12.53 1.62
N GLY A 124 23.06 -12.74 2.64
CA GLY A 124 22.38 -11.66 3.36
C GLY A 124 20.96 -11.37 2.93
N ILE A 125 20.35 -12.15 2.01
CA ILE A 125 18.92 -12.07 1.70
C ILE A 125 18.28 -13.42 1.97
N THR A 126 17.35 -13.46 2.93
CA THR A 126 16.56 -14.65 3.25
C THR A 126 15.18 -14.55 2.62
N HIS A 127 14.86 -15.51 1.77
CA HIS A 127 13.55 -15.71 1.17
C HIS A 127 12.97 -17.03 1.69
N THR A 128 11.81 -17.00 2.31
CA THR A 128 11.05 -18.21 2.65
C THR A 128 9.64 -18.13 2.10
N TYR A 129 9.00 -19.29 1.98
CA TYR A 129 7.60 -19.34 1.54
C TYR A 129 6.69 -18.54 2.48
N GLU A 130 6.90 -18.65 3.79
CA GLU A 130 6.11 -17.98 4.82
C GLU A 130 6.24 -16.45 4.70
N LEU A 131 7.45 -15.94 4.48
CA LEU A 131 7.68 -14.50 4.25
C LEU A 131 7.01 -14.02 2.95
N ALA A 132 7.05 -14.83 1.91
CA ALA A 132 6.41 -14.52 0.63
C ALA A 132 4.88 -14.52 0.77
N GLU A 133 4.31 -15.52 1.42
CA GLU A 133 2.88 -15.62 1.68
C GLU A 133 2.39 -14.45 2.56
N GLU A 134 3.09 -14.15 3.69
CA GLU A 134 2.77 -13.00 4.55
C GLU A 134 2.80 -11.68 3.75
N CYS A 135 3.77 -11.52 2.86
CA CYS A 135 3.89 -10.34 2.01
C CYS A 135 2.66 -10.15 1.11
N LEU A 136 2.21 -11.19 0.44
CA LEU A 136 1.00 -11.13 -0.37
C LEU A 136 -0.26 -10.89 0.49
N GLN A 137 -0.35 -11.56 1.65
CA GLN A 137 -1.48 -11.42 2.57
C GLN A 137 -1.62 -9.99 3.11
N ILE A 138 -0.52 -9.30 3.40
CA ILE A 138 -0.55 -7.93 3.91
C ILE A 138 -0.67 -6.92 2.77
N ASN A 139 0.22 -7.00 1.75
CA ASN A 139 0.37 -5.95 0.77
C ASN A 139 -0.79 -5.89 -0.23
N TYR A 140 -1.33 -7.04 -0.64
CA TYR A 140 -2.41 -7.11 -1.61
C TYR A 140 -3.74 -7.52 -0.97
N TYR A 141 -3.82 -8.72 -0.39
CA TYR A 141 -5.09 -9.21 0.17
C TYR A 141 -5.59 -8.36 1.34
N GLY A 142 -4.68 -7.82 2.15
CA GLY A 142 -5.02 -6.90 3.24
C GLY A 142 -5.62 -5.60 2.72
N ALA A 143 -5.04 -5.01 1.69
CA ALA A 143 -5.59 -3.82 1.04
C ALA A 143 -6.93 -4.12 0.35
N LYS A 144 -7.07 -5.27 -0.34
CA LYS A 144 -8.30 -5.73 -0.98
C LYS A 144 -9.43 -5.90 0.05
N LYS A 145 -9.21 -6.72 1.09
CA LYS A 145 -10.18 -6.96 2.18
C LYS A 145 -10.61 -5.66 2.87
N THR A 146 -9.65 -4.78 3.19
CA THR A 146 -9.93 -3.48 3.83
C THR A 146 -10.79 -2.60 2.92
N THR A 147 -10.46 -2.53 1.64
CA THR A 147 -11.22 -1.76 0.66
C THR A 147 -12.64 -2.30 0.50
N GLU A 148 -12.81 -3.61 0.33
CA GLU A 148 -14.12 -4.26 0.18
C GLU A 148 -15.00 -4.04 1.41
N SER A 149 -14.44 -4.19 2.61
CA SER A 149 -15.17 -4.01 3.87
C SER A 149 -15.61 -2.56 4.12
N LEU A 150 -14.81 -1.59 3.69
CA LEU A 150 -15.11 -0.16 3.85
C LEU A 150 -15.86 0.43 2.64
N MET A 151 -16.02 -0.31 1.55
CA MET A 151 -16.67 0.16 0.33
C MET A 151 -18.09 0.71 0.56
N PRO A 152 -18.97 0.05 1.34
CA PRO A 152 -20.30 0.60 1.61
C PRO A 152 -20.28 1.98 2.31
N LEU A 153 -19.25 2.25 3.11
CA LEU A 153 -19.09 3.54 3.81
C LEU A 153 -18.46 4.60 2.90
N LEU A 154 -17.56 4.21 2.00
CA LEU A 154 -16.99 5.08 0.97
C LEU A 154 -18.06 5.53 -0.03
N GLN A 155 -19.02 4.67 -0.37
CA GLN A 155 -20.15 5.00 -1.25
C GLN A 155 -21.10 6.06 -0.67
N LEU A 156 -21.04 6.33 0.64
CA LEU A 156 -21.81 7.38 1.29
C LEU A 156 -21.12 8.76 1.24
N SER A 157 -19.89 8.81 0.72
CA SER A 157 -19.15 10.07 0.56
C SER A 157 -19.53 10.76 -0.74
N ASP A 158 -19.62 12.08 -0.72
CA ASP A 158 -19.77 12.92 -1.91
C ASP A 158 -18.47 12.97 -2.76
N SER A 159 -17.35 12.56 -2.17
CA SER A 159 -16.04 12.68 -2.78
C SER A 159 -15.09 11.56 -2.31
N PRO A 160 -15.41 10.27 -2.60
CA PRO A 160 -14.65 9.14 -2.09
C PRO A 160 -13.26 9.04 -2.73
N ARG A 161 -12.26 8.72 -1.90
CA ARG A 161 -10.85 8.58 -2.29
C ARG A 161 -10.28 7.27 -1.79
N ILE A 162 -9.59 6.56 -2.67
CA ILE A 162 -8.76 5.40 -2.28
C ILE A 162 -7.34 5.65 -2.80
N VAL A 163 -6.38 5.60 -1.90
CA VAL A 163 -4.96 5.72 -2.23
C VAL A 163 -4.24 4.45 -1.79
N ASN A 164 -3.65 3.75 -2.74
CA ASN A 164 -2.87 2.55 -2.51
C ASN A 164 -1.38 2.91 -2.51
N VAL A 165 -0.71 2.79 -1.34
CA VAL A 165 0.74 3.04 -1.25
C VAL A 165 1.49 1.86 -1.85
N SER A 166 1.92 2.04 -3.08
CA SER A 166 2.62 1.05 -3.89
C SER A 166 4.14 1.33 -3.94
N SER A 167 4.79 0.95 -5.02
CA SER A 167 6.22 1.10 -5.26
C SER A 167 6.51 1.12 -6.76
N THR A 168 7.62 1.75 -7.15
CA THR A 168 8.19 1.59 -8.51
C THR A 168 8.55 0.13 -8.81
N LEU A 169 8.83 -0.66 -7.77
CA LEU A 169 9.03 -2.11 -7.91
C LEU A 169 7.75 -2.85 -8.34
N GLY A 170 6.57 -2.23 -8.21
CA GLY A 170 5.31 -2.77 -8.74
C GLY A 170 5.05 -2.40 -10.21
N GLN A 171 5.94 -1.69 -10.88
CA GLN A 171 5.83 -1.43 -12.32
C GLN A 171 6.16 -2.68 -13.14
N LEU A 172 5.57 -2.81 -14.33
CA LEU A 172 5.78 -4.00 -15.18
C LEU A 172 7.23 -4.21 -15.59
N GLU A 173 8.03 -3.14 -15.62
CA GLU A 173 9.47 -3.22 -15.90
C GLU A 173 10.27 -3.99 -14.82
N SER A 174 9.73 -4.14 -13.61
CA SER A 174 10.34 -4.95 -12.55
C SER A 174 10.06 -6.45 -12.70
N LEU A 175 9.13 -6.82 -13.57
CA LEU A 175 8.90 -8.20 -13.97
C LEU A 175 9.78 -8.53 -15.21
N PRO A 176 10.39 -9.72 -15.29
CA PRO A 176 11.15 -10.14 -16.48
C PRO A 176 10.32 -9.98 -17.76
N LYS A 177 10.98 -9.60 -18.86
CA LYS A 177 10.30 -9.33 -20.14
C LYS A 177 9.51 -10.52 -20.65
N GLU A 178 10.04 -11.71 -20.46
CA GLU A 178 9.48 -13.00 -20.88
C GLU A 178 8.48 -13.55 -19.85
N SER A 179 8.25 -12.83 -18.75
CA SER A 179 7.32 -13.28 -17.71
C SER A 179 5.89 -13.33 -18.24
N TRP A 180 5.26 -14.49 -18.11
CA TRP A 180 3.84 -14.66 -18.38
C TRP A 180 3.00 -13.67 -17.56
N ALA A 181 3.30 -13.51 -16.26
CA ALA A 181 2.57 -12.61 -15.38
C ALA A 181 2.63 -11.15 -15.85
N ARG A 182 3.76 -10.71 -16.42
CA ARG A 182 3.89 -9.37 -17.01
C ARG A 182 2.90 -9.16 -18.15
N GLY A 183 2.74 -10.14 -19.04
CA GLY A 183 1.77 -10.09 -20.13
C GLY A 183 0.33 -9.98 -19.62
N VAL A 184 -0.01 -10.76 -18.60
CA VAL A 184 -1.36 -10.73 -18.01
C VAL A 184 -1.65 -9.43 -17.29
N PHE A 185 -0.73 -8.91 -16.47
CA PHE A 185 -0.91 -7.60 -15.82
C PHE A 185 -0.99 -6.44 -16.82
N ASN A 186 -0.39 -6.56 -18.00
CA ASN A 186 -0.44 -5.54 -19.05
C ASN A 186 -1.76 -5.55 -19.84
N ASP A 187 -2.52 -6.63 -19.79
CA ASP A 187 -3.81 -6.75 -20.48
C ASP A 187 -4.93 -6.07 -19.66
N VAL A 188 -4.89 -4.73 -19.67
CA VAL A 188 -5.77 -3.88 -18.84
C VAL A 188 -7.25 -4.12 -19.11
N ASP A 189 -7.62 -4.53 -20.33
CA ASP A 189 -9.03 -4.66 -20.72
C ASP A 189 -9.66 -5.95 -20.19
N ASN A 190 -8.87 -7.01 -20.07
CA ASN A 190 -9.32 -8.32 -19.60
C ASN A 190 -8.94 -8.59 -18.12
N LEU A 191 -8.21 -7.66 -17.47
CA LEU A 191 -7.76 -7.85 -16.11
C LEU A 191 -8.92 -7.77 -15.10
N THR A 192 -9.08 -8.83 -14.30
CA THR A 192 -10.08 -8.92 -13.22
C THR A 192 -9.41 -9.25 -11.88
N GLU A 193 -10.16 -9.11 -10.78
CA GLU A 193 -9.68 -9.46 -9.45
C GLU A 193 -9.31 -10.95 -9.35
N GLU A 194 -10.11 -11.82 -9.98
CA GLU A 194 -9.90 -13.28 -10.04
C GLU A 194 -8.59 -13.61 -10.77
N ILE A 195 -8.32 -12.94 -11.90
CA ILE A 195 -7.06 -13.12 -12.65
C ILE A 195 -5.85 -12.70 -11.81
N VAL A 196 -5.95 -11.59 -11.08
CA VAL A 196 -4.89 -11.18 -10.16
C VAL A 196 -4.68 -12.22 -9.07
N ASP A 197 -5.76 -12.73 -8.47
CA ASP A 197 -5.69 -13.78 -7.45
C ASP A 197 -5.06 -15.08 -8.01
N GLU A 198 -5.37 -15.46 -9.26
CA GLU A 198 -4.75 -16.61 -9.93
C GLU A 198 -3.23 -16.43 -10.15
N ILE A 199 -2.78 -15.22 -10.52
CA ILE A 199 -1.36 -14.89 -10.64
C ILE A 199 -0.65 -15.09 -9.29
N LEU A 200 -1.22 -14.57 -8.21
CA LEU A 200 -0.63 -14.66 -6.88
C LEU A 200 -0.59 -16.11 -6.37
N ASN A 201 -1.67 -16.87 -6.60
CA ASN A 201 -1.71 -18.29 -6.25
C ASN A 201 -0.69 -19.10 -7.06
N LYS A 202 -0.50 -18.78 -8.35
CA LYS A 202 0.53 -19.41 -9.18
C LYS A 202 1.93 -19.05 -8.68
N PHE A 203 2.19 -17.79 -8.33
CA PHE A 203 3.46 -17.37 -7.75
C PHE A 203 3.80 -18.19 -6.49
N LEU A 204 2.86 -18.35 -5.56
CA LEU A 204 3.09 -19.13 -4.34
C LEU A 204 3.32 -20.63 -4.62
N ARG A 205 2.65 -21.22 -5.60
CA ARG A 205 2.93 -22.60 -6.02
C ARG A 205 4.34 -22.73 -6.58
N ASP A 206 4.70 -21.86 -7.51
CA ASP A 206 6.01 -21.88 -8.16
C ASP A 206 7.15 -21.59 -7.14
N PHE A 207 6.86 -20.77 -6.10
CA PHE A 207 7.77 -20.53 -4.99
C PHE A 207 8.03 -21.81 -4.18
N ARG A 208 6.95 -22.52 -3.80
CA ARG A 208 7.03 -23.78 -3.04
C ARG A 208 7.77 -24.87 -3.79
N GLU A 209 7.65 -24.88 -5.12
CA GLU A 209 8.34 -25.81 -6.02
C GLU A 209 9.82 -25.43 -6.27
N GLY A 210 10.27 -24.26 -5.79
CA GLY A 210 11.62 -23.76 -6.07
C GLY A 210 11.85 -23.39 -7.54
N SER A 211 10.78 -23.10 -8.28
CA SER A 211 10.80 -22.92 -9.73
C SER A 211 10.64 -21.46 -10.19
N LEU A 212 10.79 -20.48 -9.30
CA LEU A 212 10.53 -19.06 -9.61
C LEU A 212 11.29 -18.58 -10.84
N GLU A 213 12.61 -18.76 -10.87
CA GLU A 213 13.47 -18.24 -11.94
C GLU A 213 13.12 -18.91 -13.29
N SER A 214 12.95 -20.23 -13.30
CA SER A 214 12.60 -21.00 -14.50
C SER A 214 11.20 -20.70 -15.02
N LYS A 215 10.32 -20.16 -14.19
CA LYS A 215 8.94 -19.73 -14.54
C LYS A 215 8.84 -18.24 -14.86
N GLY A 216 9.97 -17.51 -14.88
CA GLY A 216 10.02 -16.10 -15.25
C GLY A 216 9.52 -15.16 -14.16
N TRP A 217 9.64 -15.54 -12.88
CA TRP A 217 9.42 -14.63 -11.76
C TRP A 217 10.69 -13.83 -11.43
N PRO A 218 10.56 -12.66 -10.78
CA PRO A 218 11.73 -11.90 -10.33
C PRO A 218 12.60 -12.73 -9.39
N LYS A 219 13.91 -12.65 -9.56
CA LYS A 219 14.88 -13.41 -8.76
C LYS A 219 14.96 -12.90 -7.31
N TYR A 220 14.94 -11.59 -7.13
CA TYR A 220 15.04 -10.92 -5.82
C TYR A 220 13.78 -10.11 -5.52
N LEU A 221 13.44 -9.96 -4.26
CA LEU A 221 12.23 -9.23 -3.81
C LEU A 221 10.95 -9.71 -4.52
N SER A 222 10.93 -10.96 -5.01
CA SER A 222 9.88 -11.46 -5.89
C SER A 222 8.47 -11.28 -5.32
N ALA A 223 8.25 -11.64 -4.04
CA ALA A 223 6.97 -11.47 -3.39
C ALA A 223 6.55 -9.99 -3.28
N TYR A 224 7.50 -9.11 -2.96
CA TYR A 224 7.24 -7.67 -2.89
C TYR A 224 6.86 -7.10 -4.26
N ILE A 225 7.67 -7.40 -5.30
CA ILE A 225 7.42 -6.96 -6.68
C ILE A 225 6.03 -7.41 -7.14
N VAL A 226 5.73 -8.70 -7.00
CA VAL A 226 4.47 -9.29 -7.42
C VAL A 226 3.28 -8.70 -6.62
N SER A 227 3.45 -8.50 -5.30
CA SER A 227 2.40 -7.89 -4.47
C SER A 227 2.08 -6.44 -4.87
N LYS A 228 3.12 -5.66 -5.22
CA LYS A 228 2.95 -4.25 -5.63
C LYS A 228 2.42 -4.14 -7.06
N ALA A 229 2.80 -5.05 -7.97
CA ALA A 229 2.18 -5.15 -9.29
C ALA A 229 0.68 -5.51 -9.17
N ALA A 230 0.32 -6.47 -8.32
CA ALA A 230 -1.06 -6.81 -8.03
C ALA A 230 -1.85 -5.62 -7.44
N MET A 231 -1.25 -4.84 -6.53
CA MET A 231 -1.88 -3.63 -5.97
C MET A 231 -2.14 -2.57 -7.05
N ASN A 232 -1.19 -2.36 -7.98
CA ASN A 232 -1.38 -1.44 -9.10
C ASN A 232 -2.48 -1.94 -10.05
N ALA A 233 -2.51 -3.24 -10.35
CA ALA A 233 -3.57 -3.88 -11.13
C ALA A 233 -4.95 -3.69 -10.47
N TYR A 234 -5.05 -3.96 -9.17
CA TYR A 234 -6.27 -3.77 -8.39
C TYR A 234 -6.76 -2.32 -8.40
N THR A 235 -5.84 -1.34 -8.34
CA THR A 235 -6.17 0.08 -8.47
C THR A 235 -6.90 0.38 -9.77
N ARG A 236 -6.45 -0.19 -10.90
CA ARG A 236 -7.09 -0.04 -12.21
C ARG A 236 -8.44 -0.72 -12.28
N ILE A 237 -8.55 -1.94 -11.75
CA ILE A 237 -9.81 -2.69 -11.68
C ILE A 237 -10.86 -1.89 -10.90
N LEU A 238 -10.49 -1.41 -9.71
CA LEU A 238 -11.40 -0.61 -8.88
C LEU A 238 -11.82 0.69 -9.54
N SER A 239 -10.91 1.39 -10.22
CA SER A 239 -11.25 2.64 -10.90
C SER A 239 -12.25 2.46 -12.04
N LYS A 240 -12.20 1.33 -12.76
CA LYS A 240 -13.21 0.95 -13.76
C LYS A 240 -14.55 0.57 -13.10
N LYS A 241 -14.50 -0.15 -11.97
CA LYS A 241 -15.68 -0.62 -11.23
C LYS A 241 -16.43 0.51 -10.54
N TYR A 242 -15.70 1.55 -10.08
CA TYR A 242 -16.23 2.70 -9.36
C TYR A 242 -15.81 4.03 -10.01
N PRO A 243 -16.38 4.40 -11.17
CA PRO A 243 -15.94 5.55 -11.96
C PRO A 243 -16.17 6.91 -11.29
N SER A 244 -17.04 6.99 -10.27
CA SER A 244 -17.25 8.20 -9.46
C SER A 244 -16.19 8.39 -8.37
N PHE A 245 -15.34 7.38 -8.09
CA PHE A 245 -14.30 7.46 -7.09
C PHE A 245 -12.99 7.95 -7.70
N CYS A 246 -12.17 8.62 -6.89
CA CYS A 246 -10.78 8.88 -7.25
C CYS A 246 -9.89 7.83 -6.59
N ILE A 247 -9.46 6.84 -7.36
CA ILE A 247 -8.70 5.67 -6.91
C ILE A 247 -7.36 5.64 -7.63
N ASN A 248 -6.27 5.80 -6.88
CA ASN A 248 -4.94 5.85 -7.46
C ASN A 248 -3.93 5.08 -6.59
N SER A 249 -2.85 4.63 -7.21
CA SER A 249 -1.69 4.08 -6.51
C SER A 249 -0.50 5.02 -6.61
N VAL A 250 0.39 4.96 -5.61
CA VAL A 250 1.55 5.85 -5.55
C VAL A 250 2.77 5.19 -4.94
N CYS A 251 3.92 5.37 -5.58
CA CYS A 251 5.22 5.14 -4.96
C CYS A 251 5.64 6.44 -4.25
N PRO A 252 5.85 6.40 -2.92
CA PRO A 252 6.26 7.59 -2.15
C PRO A 252 7.73 7.99 -2.39
N GLY A 253 8.49 7.20 -3.15
CA GLY A 253 9.93 7.32 -3.31
C GLY A 253 10.71 6.44 -2.33
N TYR A 254 12.04 6.59 -2.29
CA TYR A 254 12.93 5.87 -1.39
C TYR A 254 13.08 6.62 -0.06
N VAL A 255 12.24 6.26 0.90
CA VAL A 255 12.03 7.00 2.16
C VAL A 255 12.78 6.32 3.30
N LYS A 256 13.37 7.12 4.20
CA LYS A 256 14.01 6.67 5.45
C LYS A 256 12.98 6.07 6.40
N THR A 257 12.89 4.75 6.44
CA THR A 257 11.98 3.99 7.29
C THR A 257 12.63 2.68 7.72
N ASP A 258 12.04 1.97 8.67
CA ASP A 258 12.51 0.63 9.05
C ASP A 258 12.51 -0.36 7.88
N MET A 259 11.56 -0.24 6.95
CA MET A 259 11.48 -1.10 5.76
C MET A 259 12.71 -0.96 4.86
N THR A 260 13.29 0.22 4.83
CA THR A 260 14.50 0.54 4.05
C THR A 260 15.77 0.54 4.90
N ALA A 261 15.72 0.01 6.14
CA ALA A 261 16.79 0.10 7.13
C ALA A 261 17.34 1.53 7.29
N ASN A 262 16.49 2.54 7.11
CA ASN A 262 16.80 3.97 7.14
C ASN A 262 17.82 4.45 6.08
N THR A 263 18.07 3.67 5.02
CA THR A 263 18.98 4.04 3.92
C THR A 263 18.32 4.93 2.84
N GLY A 264 17.02 5.20 2.95
CA GLY A 264 16.31 6.08 2.02
C GLY A 264 16.89 7.49 1.95
N PHE A 265 16.63 8.17 0.82
CA PHE A 265 17.09 9.57 0.61
C PHE A 265 16.06 10.61 1.05
N LEU A 266 14.77 10.22 1.04
CA LEU A 266 13.68 11.11 1.41
C LEU A 266 13.34 10.99 2.89
N THR A 267 12.89 12.07 3.47
CA THR A 267 12.30 12.04 4.82
C THR A 267 10.91 11.42 4.80
N VAL A 268 10.36 11.07 5.95
CA VAL A 268 8.98 10.55 6.05
C VAL A 268 7.95 11.60 5.64
N GLU A 269 8.24 12.88 5.89
CA GLU A 269 7.41 14.02 5.49
C GLU A 269 7.31 14.13 3.96
N GLU A 270 8.43 14.03 3.27
CA GLU A 270 8.47 14.03 1.80
C GLU A 270 7.77 12.80 1.22
N GLY A 271 7.95 11.62 1.85
CA GLY A 271 7.29 10.39 1.42
C GLY A 271 5.77 10.43 1.60
N ALA A 272 5.30 11.01 2.70
CA ALA A 272 3.87 11.13 2.98
C ALA A 272 3.15 12.18 2.11
N ALA A 273 3.87 13.18 1.62
CA ALA A 273 3.28 14.26 0.82
C ALA A 273 2.54 13.75 -0.42
N SER A 274 3.03 12.69 -1.06
CA SER A 274 2.43 12.15 -2.30
C SER A 274 1.10 11.43 -2.04
N PRO A 275 0.98 10.47 -1.11
CA PRO A 275 -0.30 9.87 -0.75
C PRO A 275 -1.32 10.90 -0.25
N VAL A 276 -0.88 11.87 0.56
CA VAL A 276 -1.75 12.94 1.08
C VAL A 276 -2.26 13.81 -0.06
N ARG A 277 -1.41 14.21 -1.00
CA ARG A 277 -1.83 14.96 -2.19
C ARG A 277 -2.91 14.21 -2.96
N LEU A 278 -2.76 12.91 -3.20
CA LEU A 278 -3.76 12.10 -3.90
C LEU A 278 -5.07 11.99 -3.12
N ALA A 279 -5.01 11.88 -1.79
CA ALA A 279 -6.18 11.86 -0.93
C ALA A 279 -6.96 13.18 -0.92
N LEU A 280 -6.29 14.28 -1.22
CA LEU A 280 -6.87 15.64 -1.21
C LEU A 280 -7.13 16.21 -2.62
N LEU A 281 -6.98 15.42 -3.67
CA LEU A 281 -7.27 15.85 -5.04
C LEU A 281 -8.71 16.40 -5.16
N PRO A 282 -8.95 17.41 -6.02
CA PRO A 282 -10.30 17.89 -6.32
C PRO A 282 -11.24 16.81 -6.85
N ILE A 283 -12.54 17.04 -6.75
CA ILE A 283 -13.56 16.18 -7.40
C ILE A 283 -13.33 16.19 -8.90
N GLY A 284 -13.48 15.04 -9.56
CA GLY A 284 -13.26 14.88 -11.01
C GLY A 284 -11.80 14.74 -11.41
N SER A 285 -10.88 14.62 -10.44
CA SER A 285 -9.46 14.30 -10.73
C SER A 285 -9.28 12.92 -11.34
N PRO A 286 -8.19 12.68 -12.10
CA PRO A 286 -7.91 11.39 -12.73
C PRO A 286 -7.92 10.22 -11.73
N SER A 287 -8.41 9.07 -12.20
CA SER A 287 -8.54 7.82 -11.43
C SER A 287 -7.95 6.65 -12.22
N GLY A 288 -7.41 5.64 -11.52
CA GLY A 288 -6.81 4.45 -12.13
C GLY A 288 -5.33 4.60 -12.49
N PHE A 289 -4.66 5.65 -12.03
CA PHE A 289 -3.28 5.93 -12.36
C PHE A 289 -2.32 5.44 -11.26
N PHE A 290 -1.10 5.11 -11.70
CA PHE A 290 0.07 4.96 -10.85
C PHE A 290 0.88 6.26 -10.85
N TYR A 291 1.28 6.71 -9.68
CA TYR A 291 2.11 7.91 -9.51
C TYR A 291 3.47 7.54 -8.92
N TYR A 292 4.51 8.13 -9.46
CA TYR A 292 5.80 8.23 -8.79
C TYR A 292 5.90 9.62 -8.16
N ARG A 293 5.76 9.68 -6.85
CA ARG A 293 5.66 10.94 -6.10
C ARG A 293 4.51 11.82 -6.62
N SER A 294 4.83 12.92 -7.32
CA SER A 294 3.83 13.85 -7.87
C SER A 294 3.40 13.53 -9.30
N ASP A 295 4.15 12.72 -10.01
CA ASP A 295 4.01 12.57 -11.46
C ASP A 295 3.33 11.26 -11.82
N VAL A 296 2.47 11.29 -12.83
CA VAL A 296 1.91 10.08 -13.42
C VAL A 296 3.05 9.27 -14.04
N ALA A 297 3.11 7.99 -13.70
CA ALA A 297 4.11 7.07 -14.21
C ALA A 297 3.46 5.87 -14.90
N SER A 298 4.24 5.17 -15.74
CA SER A 298 3.82 3.90 -16.33
C SER A 298 3.58 2.84 -15.26
N PHE A 299 2.66 1.95 -15.58
CA PHE A 299 2.44 0.72 -14.80
C PHE A 299 2.96 -0.45 -15.60
#